data_10c93dea34d45e0ff3b3e2e862b8de82
#
_entry.id   10c93dea34d45e0ff3b3e2e862b8de82
#
_cell.length_a   1.000
_cell.length_b   1.000
_cell.length_c   1.000
_cell.angle_alpha   90.00
_cell.angle_beta   90.00
_cell.angle_gamma   90.00
#
_symmetry.space_group_name_H-M   'P 1'
#
loop_
_entity.id
_entity.type
_entity.pdbx_description
1 polymer ?
#
loop_
_entity_poly.entity_id
_entity_poly.type
_entity_poly.pdbx_seq_one_letter_code
_entity_poly.pdbx_strand_id
1 'polypeptide(L)'
;MVFLDLPGPSRTVGPPPEDPAVRAEVRAFARDLDALVVGYGAPRIDDEVLAAAPRLRMVGDTHGDRFAARVDVAAAFRRGIVVVDTTNGSSDPVAEWALALILIGLRNAGAHFRRLVAGELLWPDREVFRQDPGYRNGELAGKTVGLIALGNVGRRLVWLLRPFGVRVLAADPGVPDVLGPALGLELTSLEGLLDRSDVVVCLVPLTAATHGLLDASAFARLRPGAVFVNASRGAVVDTAALIQRLAAGDVIACLDVVDPEPLPVDSPLRALPNVFLSPHIAGVTAACEPRFFDLMVDELQRVLAGSRPHYPLVPRE
;
A
#
# COMPACT_ATOMS: atom_id res chain seq x y z
N MET A 1 -14.25 28.71 -3.62
CA MET A 1 -13.23 27.73 -4.03
C MET A 1 -12.51 28.29 -5.23
N VAL A 2 -11.20 28.32 -5.20
CA VAL A 2 -10.34 28.76 -6.32
C VAL A 2 -9.41 27.62 -6.68
N PHE A 3 -9.05 27.49 -7.95
CA PHE A 3 -8.16 26.47 -8.45
C PHE A 3 -6.88 27.09 -8.97
N LEU A 4 -5.77 26.43 -8.73
CA LEU A 4 -4.49 26.71 -9.37
C LEU A 4 -4.17 25.52 -10.27
N ASP A 5 -4.13 25.77 -11.59
CA ASP A 5 -3.74 24.77 -12.57
C ASP A 5 -2.24 24.93 -12.84
N LEU A 6 -1.47 23.93 -12.46
CA LEU A 6 -0.02 23.95 -12.59
C LEU A 6 0.41 23.22 -13.86
N PRO A 7 1.38 23.78 -14.61
CA PRO A 7 1.91 23.11 -15.79
C PRO A 7 2.65 21.83 -15.42
N GLY A 8 2.36 20.74 -16.12
CA GLY A 8 3.08 19.48 -15.95
C GLY A 8 2.21 18.25 -16.12
N PRO A 9 2.78 17.06 -16.11
CA PRO A 9 2.01 15.82 -16.18
C PRO A 9 1.16 15.67 -14.91
N SER A 10 -0.13 15.48 -15.09
CA SER A 10 -1.13 15.38 -14.01
C SER A 10 -0.96 14.16 -13.10
N ARG A 11 -0.09 13.23 -13.43
CA ARG A 11 0.19 12.00 -12.67
C ARG A 11 1.67 11.68 -12.71
N THR A 12 2.41 12.12 -11.70
CA THR A 12 3.77 11.62 -11.44
C THR A 12 3.76 10.76 -10.19
N VAL A 13 4.12 9.50 -10.35
CA VAL A 13 4.55 8.65 -9.24
C VAL A 13 6.00 9.05 -8.96
N GLY A 14 6.28 9.56 -7.76
CA GLY A 14 7.63 10.01 -7.41
C GLY A 14 7.63 11.23 -6.48
N PRO A 15 8.81 11.73 -6.15
CA PRO A 15 8.93 12.93 -5.34
C PRO A 15 8.26 14.11 -6.02
N PRO A 16 7.72 15.08 -5.24
CA PRO A 16 7.10 16.28 -5.79
C PRO A 16 8.08 17.05 -6.68
N PRO A 17 7.61 17.69 -7.76
CA PRO A 17 8.49 18.49 -8.62
C PRO A 17 9.11 19.65 -7.82
N GLU A 18 10.39 19.88 -8.02
CA GLU A 18 11.15 20.97 -7.37
C GLU A 18 11.40 22.11 -8.37
N ASP A 19 10.36 22.65 -8.99
CA ASP A 19 10.46 23.83 -9.83
C ASP A 19 10.29 25.11 -8.98
N PRO A 20 11.32 25.98 -8.88
CA PRO A 20 11.24 27.20 -8.10
C PRO A 20 10.13 28.17 -8.56
N ALA A 21 9.81 28.21 -9.86
CA ALA A 21 8.74 29.06 -10.40
C ALA A 21 7.37 28.56 -9.94
N VAL A 22 7.13 27.25 -10.05
CA VAL A 22 5.90 26.59 -9.54
C VAL A 22 5.76 26.78 -8.04
N ARG A 23 6.84 26.63 -7.28
CA ARG A 23 6.82 26.88 -5.83
C ARG A 23 6.47 28.33 -5.48
N ALA A 24 7.00 29.32 -6.23
CA ALA A 24 6.67 30.73 -6.05
C ALA A 24 5.19 31.00 -6.34
N GLU A 25 4.64 30.37 -7.37
CA GLU A 25 3.22 30.49 -7.73
C GLU A 25 2.31 29.90 -6.64
N VAL A 26 2.61 28.69 -6.15
CA VAL A 26 1.85 28.08 -5.04
C VAL A 26 1.93 28.91 -3.77
N ARG A 27 3.09 29.49 -3.47
CA ARG A 27 3.27 30.38 -2.32
C ARG A 27 2.41 31.66 -2.45
N ALA A 28 2.36 32.26 -3.62
CA ALA A 28 1.52 33.42 -3.88
C ALA A 28 0.02 33.06 -3.78
N PHE A 29 -0.36 31.92 -4.35
CA PHE A 29 -1.73 31.41 -4.31
C PHE A 29 -2.21 31.10 -2.88
N ALA A 30 -1.36 30.53 -2.04
CA ALA A 30 -1.73 30.11 -0.68
C ALA A 30 -1.96 31.29 0.27
N ARG A 31 -1.48 32.49 -0.03
CA ARG A 31 -1.42 33.66 0.88
C ARG A 31 -2.75 33.98 1.56
N ASP A 32 -3.83 33.94 0.81
CA ASP A 32 -5.15 34.39 1.28
C ASP A 32 -6.12 33.22 1.54
N LEU A 33 -5.64 31.99 1.53
CA LEU A 33 -6.45 30.81 1.72
C LEU A 33 -6.62 30.44 3.20
N ASP A 34 -7.80 29.96 3.54
CA ASP A 34 -8.08 29.33 4.84
C ASP A 34 -7.77 27.82 4.82
N ALA A 35 -7.82 27.19 3.63
CA ALA A 35 -7.45 25.80 3.41
C ALA A 35 -6.81 25.62 2.02
N LEU A 36 -5.79 24.76 1.93
CA LEU A 36 -5.11 24.38 0.70
C LEU A 36 -5.26 22.87 0.50
N VAL A 37 -5.80 22.46 -0.65
CA VAL A 37 -5.89 21.03 -1.02
C VAL A 37 -4.96 20.78 -2.19
N VAL A 38 -4.12 19.77 -2.05
CA VAL A 38 -3.13 19.37 -3.06
C VAL A 38 -3.36 17.92 -3.51
N GLY A 39 -2.90 17.59 -4.69
CA GLY A 39 -2.98 16.27 -5.29
C GLY A 39 -1.75 15.93 -6.12
N TYR A 40 -1.89 15.02 -7.07
CA TYR A 40 -0.81 14.65 -7.98
C TYR A 40 -0.23 15.86 -8.71
N GLY A 41 1.10 15.92 -8.82
CA GLY A 41 1.80 16.99 -9.52
C GLY A 41 1.99 18.27 -8.69
N ALA A 42 1.37 18.40 -7.52
CA ALA A 42 1.62 19.55 -6.65
C ALA A 42 3.06 19.51 -6.10
N PRO A 43 3.74 20.68 -6.03
CA PRO A 43 5.05 20.78 -5.42
C PRO A 43 4.96 20.54 -3.91
N ARG A 44 6.11 20.38 -3.27
CA ARG A 44 6.18 20.26 -1.82
C ARG A 44 5.63 21.51 -1.13
N ILE A 45 4.74 21.31 -0.18
CA ILE A 45 4.23 22.34 0.74
C ILE A 45 5.13 22.36 1.96
N ASP A 46 6.18 23.15 1.84
CA ASP A 46 7.22 23.29 2.85
C ASP A 46 6.97 24.46 3.81
N ASP A 47 7.93 24.68 4.69
CA ASP A 47 7.90 25.74 5.70
C ASP A 47 7.75 27.13 5.08
N GLU A 48 8.33 27.40 3.90
CA GLU A 48 8.23 28.70 3.21
C GLU A 48 6.81 28.95 2.68
N VAL A 49 6.18 27.93 2.09
CA VAL A 49 4.79 28.04 1.62
C VAL A 49 3.85 28.26 2.80
N LEU A 50 4.04 27.49 3.88
CA LEU A 50 3.22 27.59 5.09
C LEU A 50 3.39 28.95 5.78
N ALA A 51 4.60 29.49 5.82
CA ALA A 51 4.88 30.80 6.40
C ALA A 51 4.25 31.96 5.60
N ALA A 52 4.11 31.79 4.29
CA ALA A 52 3.50 32.79 3.41
C ALA A 52 1.96 32.82 3.48
N ALA A 53 1.35 31.86 4.16
CA ALA A 53 -0.11 31.67 4.23
C ALA A 53 -0.66 31.87 5.67
N PRO A 54 -0.72 33.11 6.19
CA PRO A 54 -1.03 33.38 7.61
C PRO A 54 -2.46 33.04 8.02
N ARG A 55 -3.38 32.86 7.06
CA ARG A 55 -4.76 32.46 7.30
C ARG A 55 -4.99 30.96 7.23
N LEU A 56 -3.98 30.21 6.78
CA LEU A 56 -4.12 28.79 6.50
C LEU A 56 -4.37 28.00 7.79
N ARG A 57 -5.44 27.26 7.81
CA ARG A 57 -5.86 26.40 8.94
C ARG A 57 -5.70 24.93 8.63
N MET A 58 -5.71 24.56 7.33
CA MET A 58 -5.65 23.17 6.89
C MET A 58 -4.88 23.05 5.58
N VAL A 59 -4.06 21.99 5.48
CA VAL A 59 -3.54 21.45 4.23
C VAL A 59 -4.09 20.04 4.06
N GLY A 60 -4.78 19.78 2.94
CA GLY A 60 -5.29 18.46 2.58
C GLY A 60 -4.49 17.85 1.43
N ASP A 61 -4.10 16.59 1.53
CA ASP A 61 -3.53 15.82 0.42
C ASP A 61 -4.51 14.72 0.00
N THR A 62 -5.02 14.79 -1.24
CA THR A 62 -5.99 13.82 -1.76
C THR A 62 -5.35 12.53 -2.26
N HIS A 63 -4.10 12.61 -2.73
CA HIS A 63 -3.38 11.50 -3.35
C HIS A 63 -2.00 11.32 -2.69
N GLY A 64 -1.89 11.70 -1.42
CA GLY A 64 -0.67 11.52 -0.67
C GLY A 64 -0.38 10.03 -0.46
N ASP A 65 0.85 9.74 -0.28
CA ASP A 65 1.27 8.62 0.53
C ASP A 65 1.29 9.16 1.96
N ARG A 66 0.50 8.67 2.89
CA ARG A 66 0.35 9.19 4.28
C ARG A 66 1.65 9.57 4.96
N PHE A 67 2.76 9.17 4.40
CA PHE A 67 4.12 9.39 4.88
C PHE A 67 4.96 10.16 3.87
N ALA A 68 4.37 10.54 2.73
CA ALA A 68 5.09 11.24 1.69
C ALA A 68 5.46 12.65 2.10
N ALA A 69 6.60 13.04 1.64
CA ALA A 69 7.21 14.31 1.89
C ALA A 69 6.53 15.52 1.20
N ARG A 70 5.31 15.35 0.62
CA ARG A 70 4.64 16.46 -0.10
C ARG A 70 4.28 17.61 0.83
N VAL A 71 3.87 17.32 2.05
CA VAL A 71 3.57 18.34 3.06
C VAL A 71 4.56 18.22 4.21
N ASP A 72 5.19 19.30 4.61
CA ASP A 72 5.98 19.35 5.82
C ASP A 72 5.05 19.36 7.04
N VAL A 73 4.69 18.16 7.48
CA VAL A 73 3.75 17.95 8.60
C VAL A 73 4.29 18.57 9.89
N ALA A 74 5.60 18.52 10.12
CA ALA A 74 6.20 19.08 11.32
C ALA A 74 6.14 20.62 11.32
N ALA A 75 6.41 21.25 10.18
CA ALA A 75 6.29 22.70 10.06
C ALA A 75 4.82 23.15 10.17
N ALA A 76 3.89 22.45 9.56
CA ALA A 76 2.46 22.71 9.69
C ALA A 76 1.99 22.61 11.16
N PHE A 77 2.38 21.55 11.85
CA PHE A 77 2.04 21.33 13.26
C PHE A 77 2.55 22.46 14.16
N ARG A 78 3.81 22.92 13.97
CA ARG A 78 4.36 24.05 14.73
C ARG A 78 3.57 25.36 14.52
N ARG A 79 2.87 25.49 13.39
CA ARG A 79 2.04 26.66 13.05
C ARG A 79 0.56 26.49 13.42
N GLY A 80 0.19 25.36 14.02
CA GLY A 80 -1.21 25.05 14.34
C GLY A 80 -2.06 24.76 13.10
N ILE A 81 -1.41 24.45 11.95
CA ILE A 81 -2.09 24.09 10.70
C ILE A 81 -2.34 22.58 10.73
N VAL A 82 -3.59 22.19 10.53
CA VAL A 82 -4.00 20.80 10.44
C VAL A 82 -3.59 20.22 9.08
N VAL A 83 -2.92 19.07 9.07
CA VAL A 83 -2.66 18.33 7.83
C VAL A 83 -3.54 17.11 7.79
N VAL A 84 -4.20 16.88 6.65
CA VAL A 84 -5.12 15.75 6.43
C VAL A 84 -4.73 15.01 5.18
N ASP A 85 -4.82 13.69 5.22
CA ASP A 85 -4.57 12.82 4.08
C ASP A 85 -5.78 11.90 3.84
N THR A 86 -6.37 11.98 2.65
CA THR A 86 -7.55 11.20 2.28
C THR A 86 -7.26 10.01 1.38
N THR A 87 -6.00 9.58 1.27
CA THR A 87 -5.58 8.36 0.54
C THR A 87 -6.34 7.12 1.01
N ASN A 88 -6.93 7.15 2.20
CA ASN A 88 -7.82 6.10 2.71
C ASN A 88 -9.03 5.80 1.81
N GLY A 89 -9.39 6.68 0.87
CA GLY A 89 -10.39 6.41 -0.17
C GLY A 89 -10.07 5.18 -1.02
N SER A 90 -8.78 4.77 -1.09
CA SER A 90 -8.33 3.55 -1.78
C SER A 90 -8.34 2.29 -0.92
N SER A 91 -8.70 2.36 0.36
CA SER A 91 -8.56 1.21 1.27
C SER A 91 -9.42 0.01 0.86
N ASP A 92 -10.61 0.24 0.36
CA ASP A 92 -11.50 -0.83 -0.12
C ASP A 92 -10.93 -1.56 -1.36
N PRO A 93 -10.64 -0.88 -2.49
CA PRO A 93 -10.12 -1.57 -3.65
C PRO A 93 -8.76 -2.23 -3.41
N VAL A 94 -7.88 -1.64 -2.58
CA VAL A 94 -6.61 -2.28 -2.24
C VAL A 94 -6.82 -3.55 -1.43
N ALA A 95 -7.76 -3.57 -0.48
CA ALA A 95 -8.09 -4.78 0.28
C ALA A 95 -8.71 -5.87 -0.61
N GLU A 96 -9.59 -5.49 -1.54
CA GLU A 96 -10.17 -6.40 -2.53
C GLU A 96 -9.10 -6.99 -3.45
N TRP A 97 -8.17 -6.16 -3.94
CA TRP A 97 -7.07 -6.64 -4.78
C TRP A 97 -6.11 -7.53 -4.00
N ALA A 98 -5.80 -7.21 -2.74
CA ALA A 98 -5.00 -8.07 -1.89
C ALA A 98 -5.65 -9.45 -1.70
N LEU A 99 -6.96 -9.53 -1.50
CA LEU A 99 -7.70 -10.80 -1.45
C LEU A 99 -7.62 -11.54 -2.79
N ALA A 100 -7.75 -10.85 -3.91
CA ALA A 100 -7.59 -11.45 -5.24
C ALA A 100 -6.17 -12.03 -5.42
N LEU A 101 -5.13 -11.29 -5.03
CA LEU A 101 -3.73 -11.74 -5.08
C LEU A 101 -3.49 -12.96 -4.19
N ILE A 102 -4.11 -13.04 -3.02
CA ILE A 102 -4.08 -14.24 -2.17
C ILE A 102 -4.64 -15.44 -2.93
N LEU A 103 -5.83 -15.31 -3.54
CA LEU A 103 -6.48 -16.39 -4.27
C LEU A 103 -5.71 -16.81 -5.52
N ILE A 104 -5.14 -15.85 -6.24
CA ILE A 104 -4.25 -16.08 -7.39
C ILE A 104 -3.01 -16.86 -6.95
N GLY A 105 -2.37 -16.46 -5.84
CA GLY A 105 -1.17 -17.12 -5.32
C GLY A 105 -1.46 -18.54 -4.83
N LEU A 106 -2.54 -18.74 -4.08
CA LEU A 106 -2.91 -20.07 -3.58
C LEU A 106 -3.13 -21.10 -4.71
N ARG A 107 -3.53 -20.67 -5.89
CA ARG A 107 -3.72 -21.52 -7.08
C ARG A 107 -2.56 -21.46 -8.06
N ASN A 108 -1.50 -20.68 -7.79
CA ASN A 108 -0.45 -20.38 -8.75
C ASN A 108 -1.02 -20.01 -10.15
N ALA A 109 -2.14 -19.27 -10.14
CA ALA A 109 -2.93 -19.03 -11.35
C ALA A 109 -2.14 -18.25 -12.41
N GLY A 110 -1.19 -17.38 -11.99
CA GLY A 110 -0.32 -16.65 -12.90
C GLY A 110 0.58 -17.55 -13.74
N ALA A 111 1.12 -18.62 -13.16
CA ALA A 111 1.92 -19.60 -13.89
C ALA A 111 1.07 -20.35 -14.93
N HIS A 112 -0.09 -20.84 -14.51
CA HIS A 112 -1.01 -21.55 -15.43
C HIS A 112 -1.50 -20.65 -16.54
N PHE A 113 -1.85 -19.40 -16.24
CA PHE A 113 -2.26 -18.43 -17.25
C PHE A 113 -1.17 -18.22 -18.32
N ARG A 114 0.08 -17.98 -17.89
CA ARG A 114 1.21 -17.80 -18.83
C ARG A 114 1.44 -19.02 -19.72
N ARG A 115 1.38 -20.22 -19.15
CA ARG A 115 1.56 -21.48 -19.88
C ARG A 115 0.45 -21.70 -20.92
N LEU A 116 -0.80 -21.42 -20.54
CA LEU A 116 -1.93 -21.52 -21.46
C LEU A 116 -1.82 -20.52 -22.63
N VAL A 117 -1.46 -19.26 -22.32
CA VAL A 117 -1.28 -18.23 -23.38
C VAL A 117 -0.09 -18.56 -24.28
N ALA A 118 0.94 -19.23 -23.75
CA ALA A 118 2.07 -19.74 -24.55
C ALA A 118 1.73 -20.97 -25.40
N GLY A 119 0.50 -21.48 -25.35
CA GLY A 119 0.03 -22.59 -26.15
C GLY A 119 0.29 -23.98 -25.55
N GLU A 120 0.65 -24.06 -24.26
CA GLU A 120 0.80 -25.36 -23.61
C GLU A 120 -0.53 -26.06 -23.38
N LEU A 121 -0.59 -27.35 -23.68
CA LEU A 121 -1.77 -28.19 -23.43
C LEU A 121 -1.70 -28.79 -22.02
N LEU A 122 -2.32 -28.11 -21.05
CA LEU A 122 -2.28 -28.51 -19.65
C LEU A 122 -3.34 -29.55 -19.25
N TRP A 123 -4.47 -29.60 -19.93
CA TRP A 123 -5.65 -30.39 -19.56
C TRP A 123 -5.52 -31.92 -19.64
N PRO A 124 -4.71 -32.53 -20.53
CA PRO A 124 -4.66 -33.97 -20.66
C PRO A 124 -4.01 -34.67 -19.49
N ASP A 125 -3.10 -33.99 -18.77
CA ASP A 125 -2.32 -34.61 -17.70
C ASP A 125 -2.60 -33.94 -16.34
N ARG A 126 -3.44 -34.59 -15.55
CA ARG A 126 -3.74 -34.11 -14.18
C ARG A 126 -2.56 -34.24 -13.22
N GLU A 127 -1.56 -35.03 -13.50
CA GLU A 127 -0.38 -35.18 -12.66
C GLU A 127 0.46 -33.91 -12.64
N VAL A 128 0.48 -33.15 -13.73
CA VAL A 128 1.11 -31.83 -13.81
C VAL A 128 0.55 -30.89 -12.75
N PHE A 129 -0.75 -30.92 -12.50
CA PHE A 129 -1.35 -30.05 -11.46
C PHE A 129 -0.96 -30.49 -10.05
N ARG A 130 -0.83 -31.79 -9.80
CA ARG A 130 -0.46 -32.31 -8.47
C ARG A 130 0.96 -31.93 -8.05
N GLN A 131 1.84 -31.70 -9.00
CA GLN A 131 3.21 -31.24 -8.77
C GLN A 131 3.31 -29.74 -8.57
N ASP A 132 2.28 -28.98 -8.97
CA ASP A 132 2.25 -27.53 -8.80
C ASP A 132 2.10 -27.12 -7.33
N PRO A 133 2.85 -26.15 -6.83
CA PRO A 133 2.70 -25.61 -5.47
C PRO A 133 1.25 -25.16 -5.17
N GLY A 134 0.54 -24.59 -6.14
CA GLY A 134 -0.85 -24.16 -6.03
C GLY A 134 -1.82 -25.30 -5.78
N TYR A 135 -1.52 -26.52 -6.22
CA TYR A 135 -2.34 -27.69 -5.91
C TYR A 135 -2.32 -28.03 -4.42
N ARG A 136 -1.17 -27.90 -3.77
CA ARG A 136 -1.01 -28.18 -2.34
C ARG A 136 -1.63 -27.09 -1.47
N ASN A 137 -1.53 -25.84 -1.92
CA ASN A 137 -1.97 -24.67 -1.15
C ASN A 137 -3.44 -24.34 -1.36
N GLY A 138 -3.95 -24.59 -2.49
CA GLY A 138 -5.28 -24.60 -3.09
C GLY A 138 -6.34 -23.65 -2.56
N GLU A 139 -6.66 -23.63 -1.30
CA GLU A 139 -7.82 -22.90 -0.78
C GLU A 139 -7.51 -22.17 0.54
N LEU A 140 -8.29 -21.12 0.82
CA LEU A 140 -8.14 -20.31 2.03
C LEU A 140 -8.64 -21.01 3.28
N ALA A 141 -9.64 -21.88 3.17
CA ALA A 141 -10.26 -22.52 4.33
C ALA A 141 -9.21 -23.21 5.21
N GLY A 142 -9.23 -22.88 6.51
CA GLY A 142 -8.29 -23.42 7.51
C GLY A 142 -6.86 -22.89 7.45
N LYS A 143 -6.55 -21.95 6.55
CA LYS A 143 -5.22 -21.32 6.46
C LYS A 143 -5.01 -20.24 7.52
N THR A 144 -3.74 -19.98 7.79
CA THR A 144 -3.30 -18.82 8.57
C THR A 144 -2.85 -17.72 7.64
N VAL A 145 -3.51 -16.56 7.72
CA VAL A 145 -3.17 -15.35 6.95
C VAL A 145 -2.51 -14.34 7.89
N GLY A 146 -1.26 -14.00 7.61
CA GLY A 146 -0.49 -13.00 8.34
C GLY A 146 -0.53 -11.65 7.64
N LEU A 147 -0.92 -10.61 8.36
CA LEU A 147 -0.97 -9.23 7.87
C LEU A 147 0.16 -8.42 8.49
N ILE A 148 1.08 -7.92 7.67
CA ILE A 148 2.12 -7.00 8.11
C ILE A 148 1.54 -5.59 7.98
N ALA A 149 1.23 -4.96 9.09
CA ALA A 149 0.43 -3.77 9.35
C ALA A 149 -1.09 -4.01 9.38
N LEU A 150 -1.74 -3.33 10.34
CA LEU A 150 -3.19 -3.41 10.60
C LEU A 150 -3.85 -2.02 10.49
N GLY A 151 -3.43 -1.26 9.46
CA GLY A 151 -4.05 0.01 9.06
C GLY A 151 -5.45 -0.16 8.45
N ASN A 152 -5.93 0.84 7.72
CA ASN A 152 -7.28 0.80 7.12
C ASN A 152 -7.43 -0.36 6.13
N VAL A 153 -6.46 -0.56 5.25
CA VAL A 153 -6.46 -1.68 4.29
C VAL A 153 -6.46 -3.03 5.02
N GLY A 154 -5.56 -3.19 6.01
CA GLY A 154 -5.47 -4.43 6.78
C GLY A 154 -6.78 -4.78 7.50
N ARG A 155 -7.41 -3.81 8.16
CA ARG A 155 -8.70 -4.00 8.84
C ARG A 155 -9.82 -4.34 7.86
N ARG A 156 -9.82 -3.71 6.67
CA ARG A 156 -10.76 -4.05 5.61
C ARG A 156 -10.54 -5.46 5.09
N LEU A 157 -9.29 -5.86 4.90
CA LEU A 157 -8.94 -7.23 4.48
C LEU A 157 -9.36 -8.28 5.53
N VAL A 158 -9.16 -8.00 6.83
CA VAL A 158 -9.67 -8.86 7.91
C VAL A 158 -11.18 -9.10 7.76
N TRP A 159 -11.94 -8.04 7.47
CA TRP A 159 -13.38 -8.17 7.26
C TRP A 159 -13.72 -9.02 6.03
N LEU A 160 -13.01 -8.84 4.91
CA LEU A 160 -13.20 -9.63 3.69
C LEU A 160 -12.82 -11.10 3.86
N LEU A 161 -11.87 -11.41 4.75
CA LEU A 161 -11.41 -12.77 5.02
C LEU A 161 -12.35 -13.58 5.92
N ARG A 162 -13.25 -12.94 6.66
CA ARG A 162 -14.17 -13.62 7.61
C ARG A 162 -14.94 -14.80 7.02
N PRO A 163 -15.55 -14.68 5.79
CA PRO A 163 -16.32 -15.79 5.22
C PRO A 163 -15.49 -17.03 4.88
N PHE A 164 -14.17 -16.92 4.81
CA PHE A 164 -13.28 -18.02 4.42
C PHE A 164 -12.84 -18.92 5.58
N GLY A 165 -13.18 -18.56 6.82
CA GLY A 165 -12.81 -19.37 7.97
C GLY A 165 -11.30 -19.49 8.23
N VAL A 166 -10.55 -18.43 7.90
CA VAL A 166 -9.10 -18.35 8.13
C VAL A 166 -8.77 -17.93 9.55
N ARG A 167 -7.60 -18.31 10.04
CA ARG A 167 -6.96 -17.69 11.18
C ARG A 167 -6.17 -16.47 10.72
N VAL A 168 -6.38 -15.30 11.35
CA VAL A 168 -5.65 -14.09 11.01
C VAL A 168 -4.64 -13.77 12.11
N LEU A 169 -3.38 -13.58 11.71
CA LEU A 169 -2.31 -13.00 12.52
C LEU A 169 -2.03 -11.58 12.02
N ALA A 170 -1.65 -10.67 12.90
CA ALA A 170 -1.19 -9.35 12.49
C ALA A 170 0.06 -8.93 13.27
N ALA A 171 0.99 -8.27 12.57
CA ALA A 171 2.16 -7.64 13.15
C ALA A 171 2.09 -6.14 12.86
N ASP A 172 1.84 -5.34 13.88
CA ASP A 172 1.80 -3.88 13.79
C ASP A 172 2.15 -3.28 15.16
N PRO A 173 3.34 -2.71 15.35
CA PRO A 173 3.77 -2.16 16.64
C PRO A 173 3.00 -0.89 17.04
N GLY A 174 2.28 -0.25 16.10
CA GLY A 174 1.48 0.94 16.37
C GLY A 174 0.04 0.66 16.82
N VAL A 175 -0.32 -0.62 17.01
CA VAL A 175 -1.70 -1.03 17.35
C VAL A 175 -1.76 -1.51 18.79
N PRO A 176 -2.73 -1.03 19.61
CA PRO A 176 -2.89 -1.52 20.97
C PRO A 176 -3.36 -2.98 21.00
N ASP A 177 -2.89 -3.75 21.98
CA ASP A 177 -3.17 -5.18 22.13
C ASP A 177 -4.67 -5.53 22.15
N VAL A 178 -5.49 -4.64 22.69
CA VAL A 178 -6.96 -4.80 22.73
C VAL A 178 -7.61 -4.90 21.35
N LEU A 179 -6.95 -4.40 20.30
CA LEU A 179 -7.51 -4.39 18.95
C LEU A 179 -7.54 -5.80 18.34
N GLY A 180 -6.58 -6.67 18.67
CA GLY A 180 -6.55 -8.05 18.18
C GLY A 180 -7.84 -8.82 18.48
N PRO A 181 -8.20 -9.00 19.76
CA PRO A 181 -9.46 -9.67 20.14
C PRO A 181 -10.70 -8.95 19.60
N ALA A 182 -10.71 -7.61 19.56
CA ALA A 182 -11.84 -6.84 19.04
C ALA A 182 -12.11 -7.09 17.55
N LEU A 183 -11.08 -7.38 16.77
CA LEU A 183 -11.18 -7.72 15.35
C LEU A 183 -11.25 -9.23 15.09
N GLY A 184 -11.11 -10.06 16.10
CA GLY A 184 -11.10 -11.53 15.98
C GLY A 184 -9.81 -12.07 15.36
N LEU A 185 -8.67 -11.45 15.67
CA LEU A 185 -7.35 -11.85 15.20
C LEU A 185 -6.34 -11.92 16.36
N GLU A 186 -5.18 -12.50 16.10
CA GLU A 186 -4.06 -12.55 17.03
C GLU A 186 -2.99 -11.54 16.62
N LEU A 187 -2.56 -10.67 17.55
CA LEU A 187 -1.38 -9.83 17.40
C LEU A 187 -0.12 -10.63 17.76
N THR A 188 0.94 -10.47 16.98
CA THR A 188 2.21 -11.17 17.17
C THR A 188 3.37 -10.35 16.64
N SER A 189 4.61 -10.76 16.88
CA SER A 189 5.79 -10.14 16.26
C SER A 189 5.83 -10.45 14.75
N LEU A 190 6.65 -9.69 14.01
CA LEU A 190 6.86 -9.95 12.58
C LEU A 190 7.40 -11.37 12.35
N GLU A 191 8.39 -11.78 13.14
CA GLU A 191 8.98 -13.12 13.05
C GLU A 191 7.94 -14.21 13.32
N GLY A 192 7.16 -14.06 14.39
CA GLY A 192 6.11 -15.01 14.74
C GLY A 192 5.00 -15.10 13.69
N LEU A 193 4.72 -13.99 12.99
CA LEU A 193 3.81 -13.97 11.86
C LEU A 193 4.40 -14.74 10.68
N LEU A 194 5.65 -14.46 10.29
CA LEU A 194 6.32 -15.10 9.15
C LEU A 194 6.45 -16.62 9.33
N ASP A 195 6.82 -17.06 10.54
CA ASP A 195 7.01 -18.49 10.88
C ASP A 195 5.70 -19.29 10.84
N ARG A 196 4.54 -18.63 11.05
CA ARG A 196 3.25 -19.32 11.30
C ARG A 196 2.23 -19.16 10.19
N SER A 197 2.48 -18.28 9.21
CA SER A 197 1.52 -17.95 8.16
C SER A 197 1.68 -18.84 6.93
N ASP A 198 0.55 -19.28 6.38
CA ASP A 198 0.47 -19.91 5.05
C ASP A 198 0.43 -18.84 3.95
N VAL A 199 -0.13 -17.66 4.28
CA VAL A 199 -0.19 -16.49 3.41
C VAL A 199 0.30 -15.30 4.20
N VAL A 200 1.24 -14.53 3.64
CA VAL A 200 1.76 -13.28 4.22
C VAL A 200 1.40 -12.12 3.32
N VAL A 201 0.73 -11.12 3.85
CA VAL A 201 0.31 -9.92 3.11
C VAL A 201 1.02 -8.70 3.68
N CYS A 202 1.84 -8.06 2.86
CA CYS A 202 2.52 -6.80 3.19
C CYS A 202 1.62 -5.61 2.85
N LEU A 203 1.25 -4.85 3.89
CA LEU A 203 0.43 -3.64 3.81
C LEU A 203 1.09 -2.46 4.53
N VAL A 204 2.38 -2.58 4.78
CA VAL A 204 3.19 -1.60 5.51
C VAL A 204 3.41 -0.35 4.67
N PRO A 205 3.21 0.85 5.19
CA PRO A 205 3.59 2.07 4.49
C PRO A 205 5.11 2.19 4.39
N LEU A 206 5.59 2.82 3.33
CA LEU A 206 7.02 3.10 3.17
C LEU A 206 7.42 4.28 4.06
N THR A 207 8.34 4.03 4.97
CA THR A 207 8.98 5.01 5.86
C THR A 207 10.47 4.69 5.97
N ALA A 208 11.25 5.55 6.61
CA ALA A 208 12.65 5.24 6.88
C ALA A 208 12.82 3.94 7.70
N ALA A 209 11.89 3.65 8.62
CA ALA A 209 11.92 2.45 9.46
C ALA A 209 11.43 1.18 8.74
N THR A 210 10.70 1.31 7.63
CA THR A 210 10.13 0.17 6.90
C THR A 210 10.77 -0.06 5.54
N HIS A 211 11.70 0.79 5.13
CA HIS A 211 12.52 0.58 3.93
C HIS A 211 13.38 -0.69 4.12
N GLY A 212 13.24 -1.65 3.22
CA GLY A 212 13.94 -2.93 3.31
C GLY A 212 13.57 -3.79 4.53
N LEU A 213 12.42 -3.55 5.14
CA LEU A 213 11.93 -4.30 6.32
C LEU A 213 11.90 -5.81 6.08
N LEU A 214 11.54 -6.23 4.87
CA LEU A 214 11.49 -7.63 4.47
C LEU A 214 12.77 -7.98 3.72
N ASP A 215 13.79 -8.31 4.49
CA ASP A 215 15.12 -8.70 4.05
C ASP A 215 15.27 -10.23 3.88
N ALA A 216 16.50 -10.68 3.64
CA ALA A 216 16.81 -12.11 3.49
C ALA A 216 16.44 -12.93 4.74
N SER A 217 16.58 -12.36 5.93
CA SER A 217 16.23 -13.04 7.19
C SER A 217 14.72 -13.22 7.33
N ALA A 218 13.95 -12.21 6.92
CA ALA A 218 12.50 -12.28 6.88
C ALA A 218 12.01 -13.31 5.87
N PHE A 219 12.57 -13.34 4.65
CA PHE A 219 12.18 -14.30 3.63
C PHE A 219 12.59 -15.74 3.95
N ALA A 220 13.69 -15.93 4.68
CA ALA A 220 14.11 -17.26 5.14
C ALA A 220 13.09 -17.90 6.12
N ARG A 221 12.27 -17.09 6.81
CA ARG A 221 11.23 -17.56 7.74
C ARG A 221 9.96 -18.02 7.03
N LEU A 222 9.76 -17.67 5.76
CA LEU A 222 8.58 -18.12 5.02
C LEU A 222 8.58 -19.64 4.88
N ARG A 223 7.48 -20.25 5.29
CA ARG A 223 7.27 -21.69 5.22
C ARG A 223 7.29 -22.18 3.77
N PRO A 224 7.82 -23.37 3.47
CA PRO A 224 7.60 -24.01 2.19
C PRO A 224 6.10 -24.06 1.83
N GLY A 225 5.75 -23.63 0.63
CA GLY A 225 4.38 -23.49 0.17
C GLY A 225 3.70 -22.18 0.53
N ALA A 226 4.36 -21.28 1.23
CA ALA A 226 3.75 -20.00 1.57
C ALA A 226 3.48 -19.13 0.33
N VAL A 227 2.45 -18.29 0.42
CA VAL A 227 2.14 -17.24 -0.53
C VAL A 227 2.51 -15.89 0.08
N PHE A 228 3.36 -15.14 -0.59
CA PHE A 228 3.70 -13.77 -0.23
C PHE A 228 2.98 -12.77 -1.15
N VAL A 229 2.27 -11.83 -0.58
CA VAL A 229 1.56 -10.76 -1.30
C VAL A 229 2.13 -9.42 -0.90
N ASN A 230 2.49 -8.58 -1.87
CA ASN A 230 2.84 -7.18 -1.61
C ASN A 230 1.87 -6.25 -2.36
N ALA A 231 0.99 -5.58 -1.62
CA ALA A 231 0.06 -4.56 -2.08
C ALA A 231 0.30 -3.23 -1.34
N SER A 232 1.55 -2.95 -0.99
CA SER A 232 1.96 -1.73 -0.27
C SER A 232 2.93 -0.86 -1.08
N ARG A 233 4.22 -1.05 -0.90
CA ARG A 233 5.30 -0.40 -1.66
C ARG A 233 6.43 -1.38 -1.94
N GLY A 234 7.05 -1.29 -3.13
CA GLY A 234 8.15 -2.15 -3.52
C GLY A 234 9.34 -2.05 -2.57
N ALA A 235 9.76 -0.84 -2.23
CA ALA A 235 10.94 -0.58 -1.41
C ALA A 235 10.85 -1.02 0.07
N VAL A 236 9.70 -1.54 0.52
CA VAL A 236 9.59 -2.25 1.82
C VAL A 236 10.30 -3.61 1.76
N VAL A 237 10.52 -4.14 0.57
CA VAL A 237 11.10 -5.43 0.28
C VAL A 237 12.52 -5.26 -0.25
N ASP A 238 13.47 -6.03 0.25
CA ASP A 238 14.72 -6.27 -0.44
C ASP A 238 14.44 -7.17 -1.65
N THR A 239 14.41 -6.56 -2.84
CA THR A 239 14.07 -7.25 -4.09
C THR A 239 15.07 -8.38 -4.41
N ALA A 240 16.36 -8.21 -4.10
CA ALA A 240 17.37 -9.24 -4.35
C ALA A 240 17.15 -10.46 -3.44
N ALA A 241 16.86 -10.22 -2.16
CA ALA A 241 16.54 -11.27 -1.20
C ALA A 241 15.25 -12.02 -1.58
N LEU A 242 14.22 -11.31 -2.04
CA LEU A 242 12.99 -11.92 -2.53
C LEU A 242 13.26 -12.81 -3.75
N ILE A 243 14.01 -12.33 -4.75
CA ILE A 243 14.39 -13.11 -5.95
C ILE A 243 15.11 -14.40 -5.54
N GLN A 244 16.10 -14.29 -4.64
CA GLN A 244 16.84 -15.45 -4.14
C GLN A 244 15.91 -16.47 -3.48
N ARG A 245 14.97 -16.01 -2.63
CA ARG A 245 14.00 -16.89 -1.95
C ARG A 245 13.07 -17.57 -2.95
N LEU A 246 12.60 -16.85 -3.96
CA LEU A 246 11.69 -17.36 -4.99
C LEU A 246 12.36 -18.35 -5.93
N ALA A 247 13.68 -18.22 -6.16
CA ALA A 247 14.45 -19.16 -6.98
C ALA A 247 14.48 -20.60 -6.41
N ALA A 248 14.21 -20.77 -5.11
CA ALA A 248 14.04 -22.09 -4.50
C ALA A 248 12.76 -22.80 -4.95
N GLY A 249 11.77 -22.06 -5.50
CA GLY A 249 10.58 -22.60 -6.16
C GLY A 249 9.46 -23.08 -5.22
N ASP A 250 9.64 -22.99 -3.91
CA ASP A 250 8.69 -23.48 -2.90
C ASP A 250 7.82 -22.39 -2.25
N VAL A 251 8.00 -21.12 -2.64
CA VAL A 251 7.18 -19.96 -2.23
C VAL A 251 6.61 -19.30 -3.49
N ILE A 252 5.39 -18.80 -3.40
CA ILE A 252 4.74 -18.05 -4.48
C ILE A 252 4.68 -16.59 -4.07
N ALA A 253 5.00 -15.65 -4.99
CA ALA A 253 4.82 -14.22 -4.76
C ALA A 253 3.78 -13.63 -5.71
N CYS A 254 2.91 -12.77 -5.16
CA CYS A 254 1.96 -11.95 -5.91
C CYS A 254 2.23 -10.48 -5.58
N LEU A 255 2.75 -9.74 -6.55
CA LEU A 255 3.29 -8.39 -6.34
C LEU A 255 2.51 -7.38 -7.18
N ASP A 256 1.82 -6.47 -6.52
CA ASP A 256 1.24 -5.29 -7.17
C ASP A 256 2.24 -4.14 -7.27
N VAL A 257 3.24 -4.16 -6.41
CA VAL A 257 4.30 -3.15 -6.33
C VAL A 257 5.68 -3.81 -6.29
N VAL A 258 6.66 -3.14 -6.86
CA VAL A 258 8.04 -3.60 -7.02
C VAL A 258 9.03 -2.45 -6.80
N ASP A 259 10.30 -2.77 -6.63
CA ASP A 259 11.38 -1.77 -6.59
C ASP A 259 12.57 -2.27 -7.42
N PRO A 260 13.03 -1.49 -8.44
CA PRO A 260 12.47 -0.20 -8.88
C PRO A 260 11.10 -0.34 -9.59
N GLU A 261 10.33 0.75 -9.59
CA GLU A 261 9.07 0.85 -10.30
C GLU A 261 9.17 1.98 -11.35
N PRO A 262 8.89 1.71 -12.66
CA PRO A 262 8.42 0.44 -13.23
C PRO A 262 9.48 -0.66 -13.21
N LEU A 263 9.00 -1.94 -13.13
CA LEU A 263 9.89 -3.10 -13.12
C LEU A 263 10.72 -3.18 -14.41
N PRO A 264 12.06 -3.26 -14.34
CA PRO A 264 12.93 -3.39 -15.51
C PRO A 264 12.55 -4.58 -16.40
N VAL A 265 12.77 -4.44 -17.71
CA VAL A 265 12.40 -5.48 -18.68
C VAL A 265 13.22 -6.77 -18.52
N ASP A 266 14.42 -6.67 -18.00
CA ASP A 266 15.35 -7.77 -17.73
C ASP A 266 15.28 -8.32 -16.30
N SER A 267 14.35 -7.82 -15.48
CA SER A 267 14.18 -8.27 -14.09
C SER A 267 13.90 -9.77 -14.02
N PRO A 268 14.63 -10.53 -13.19
CA PRO A 268 14.37 -11.96 -12.98
C PRO A 268 12.94 -12.27 -12.52
N LEU A 269 12.27 -11.35 -11.81
CA LEU A 269 10.88 -11.51 -11.36
C LEU A 269 9.93 -11.80 -12.53
N ARG A 270 10.24 -11.34 -13.74
CA ARG A 270 9.41 -11.57 -14.92
C ARG A 270 9.46 -13.02 -15.41
N ALA A 271 10.57 -13.69 -15.19
CA ALA A 271 10.83 -15.05 -15.68
C ALA A 271 10.41 -16.14 -14.67
N LEU A 272 10.36 -15.83 -13.38
CA LEU A 272 10.04 -16.80 -12.34
C LEU A 272 8.61 -17.34 -12.49
N PRO A 273 8.41 -18.67 -12.53
CA PRO A 273 7.07 -19.28 -12.72
C PRO A 273 6.15 -19.11 -11.52
N ASN A 274 6.71 -18.90 -10.34
CA ASN A 274 6.02 -18.72 -9.06
C ASN A 274 5.80 -17.23 -8.70
N VAL A 275 5.82 -16.33 -9.69
CA VAL A 275 5.59 -14.90 -9.50
C VAL A 275 4.40 -14.44 -10.34
N PHE A 276 3.44 -13.77 -9.71
CA PHE A 276 2.40 -12.99 -10.35
C PHE A 276 2.69 -11.51 -10.16
N LEU A 277 2.57 -10.73 -11.24
CA LEU A 277 2.83 -9.28 -11.26
C LEU A 277 1.59 -8.52 -11.73
N SER A 278 1.27 -7.43 -11.05
CA SER A 278 0.33 -6.42 -11.53
C SER A 278 0.97 -5.01 -11.43
N PRO A 279 0.58 -4.07 -12.31
CA PRO A 279 1.31 -2.82 -12.48
C PRO A 279 0.78 -1.72 -11.56
N HIS A 280 0.81 -1.93 -10.24
CA HIS A 280 0.39 -0.99 -9.19
C HIS A 280 -1.06 -0.49 -9.40
N ILE A 281 -1.99 -1.45 -9.55
CA ILE A 281 -3.40 -1.17 -9.86
C ILE A 281 -4.35 -1.36 -8.68
N ALA A 282 -3.86 -1.83 -7.55
CA ALA A 282 -4.70 -2.15 -6.39
C ALA A 282 -5.65 -1.01 -5.98
N GLY A 283 -5.18 0.24 -6.05
CA GLY A 283 -5.98 1.43 -5.73
C GLY A 283 -6.58 2.14 -6.94
N VAL A 284 -6.34 1.67 -8.17
CA VAL A 284 -6.69 2.38 -9.40
C VAL A 284 -8.05 1.94 -9.92
N THR A 285 -9.12 2.54 -9.39
CA THR A 285 -10.49 2.27 -9.84
C THR A 285 -11.25 3.57 -10.04
N ALA A 286 -12.18 3.59 -10.99
CA ALA A 286 -13.01 4.77 -11.26
C ALA A 286 -13.82 5.22 -10.01
N ALA A 287 -14.17 4.31 -9.12
CA ALA A 287 -14.89 4.61 -7.89
C ALA A 287 -13.99 5.18 -6.78
N CYS A 288 -12.67 5.08 -6.91
CA CYS A 288 -11.72 5.54 -5.90
C CYS A 288 -11.55 7.07 -5.92
N GLU A 289 -11.43 7.66 -7.11
CA GLU A 289 -11.19 9.09 -7.25
C GLU A 289 -12.26 9.97 -6.58
N PRO A 290 -13.57 9.78 -6.81
CA PRO A 290 -14.59 10.54 -6.11
C PRO A 290 -14.48 10.43 -4.58
N ARG A 291 -14.15 9.25 -4.05
CA ARG A 291 -14.02 9.04 -2.60
C ARG A 291 -12.93 9.89 -1.95
N PHE A 292 -11.81 10.11 -2.64
CA PHE A 292 -10.77 11.01 -2.12
C PHE A 292 -11.30 12.41 -1.91
N PHE A 293 -12.09 12.91 -2.88
CA PHE A 293 -12.69 14.25 -2.81
C PHE A 293 -13.82 14.31 -1.79
N ASP A 294 -14.69 13.30 -1.71
CA ASP A 294 -15.77 13.25 -0.72
C ASP A 294 -15.21 13.28 0.71
N LEU A 295 -14.18 12.45 0.98
CA LEU A 295 -13.48 12.47 2.25
C LEU A 295 -12.82 13.82 2.53
N MET A 296 -12.21 14.45 1.52
CA MET A 296 -11.58 15.76 1.67
C MET A 296 -12.60 16.86 1.96
N VAL A 297 -13.78 16.81 1.32
CA VAL A 297 -14.87 17.76 1.60
C VAL A 297 -15.35 17.62 3.05
N ASP A 298 -15.53 16.39 3.54
CA ASP A 298 -15.90 16.15 4.94
C ASP A 298 -14.83 16.71 5.89
N GLU A 299 -13.56 16.44 5.64
CA GLU A 299 -12.45 16.94 6.46
C GLU A 299 -12.37 18.48 6.45
N LEU A 300 -12.54 19.10 5.29
CA LEU A 300 -12.62 20.57 5.17
C LEU A 300 -13.76 21.15 6.02
N GLN A 301 -14.95 20.59 5.91
CA GLN A 301 -16.12 21.03 6.69
C GLN A 301 -15.86 20.91 8.19
N ARG A 302 -15.26 19.79 8.63
CA ARG A 302 -14.94 19.54 10.04
C ARG A 302 -13.91 20.55 10.58
N VAL A 303 -12.78 20.70 9.89
CA VAL A 303 -11.72 21.59 10.35
C VAL A 303 -12.15 23.05 10.32
N LEU A 304 -12.87 23.49 9.29
CA LEU A 304 -13.38 24.88 9.21
C LEU A 304 -14.45 25.15 10.26
N ALA A 305 -15.23 24.15 10.67
CA ALA A 305 -16.19 24.22 11.78
C ALA A 305 -15.54 24.08 13.18
N GLY A 306 -14.23 23.91 13.26
CA GLY A 306 -13.50 23.72 14.53
C GLY A 306 -13.61 22.32 15.12
N SER A 307 -14.10 21.35 14.35
CA SER A 307 -14.16 19.93 14.75
C SER A 307 -12.84 19.22 14.48
N ARG A 308 -12.60 18.10 15.18
CA ARG A 308 -11.41 17.27 14.93
C ARG A 308 -11.54 16.54 13.58
N PRO A 309 -10.48 16.51 12.76
CA PRO A 309 -10.45 15.71 11.54
C PRO A 309 -10.46 14.20 11.86
N HIS A 310 -10.91 13.40 10.90
CA HIS A 310 -10.85 11.93 10.97
C HIS A 310 -9.49 11.38 10.56
N TYR A 311 -8.82 12.04 9.62
CA TYR A 311 -7.58 11.54 8.99
C TYR A 311 -6.40 12.52 9.14
N PRO A 312 -6.12 13.01 10.38
CA PRO A 312 -5.02 13.93 10.58
C PRO A 312 -3.68 13.22 10.41
N LEU A 313 -2.72 13.94 9.85
CA LEU A 313 -1.31 13.60 9.94
C LEU A 313 -0.70 14.35 11.12
N VAL A 314 0.06 13.64 11.91
CA VAL A 314 0.85 14.19 13.01
C VAL A 314 2.33 13.95 12.75
N PRO A 315 3.22 14.82 13.23
CA PRO A 315 4.66 14.56 13.16
C PRO A 315 4.99 13.21 13.78
N ARG A 316 5.88 12.47 13.16
CA ARG A 316 6.43 11.22 13.69
C ARG A 316 7.88 11.47 14.08
N GLU A 317 8.27 10.99 15.22
CA GLU A 317 9.66 10.95 15.67
C GLU A 317 10.48 9.93 14.89
#